data_ee63160d3013437ab3a7d3d2b90d691c
#
_entry.id   ee63160d3013437ab3a7d3d2b90d691c
#
_cell.length_a   1.000
_cell.length_b   1.000
_cell.length_c   1.000
_cell.angle_alpha   90.00
_cell.angle_beta   90.00
_cell.angle_gamma   90.00
#
_symmetry.space_group_name_H-M   'P 1'
#
loop_
_entity.id
_entity.type
_entity.pdbx_description
1 polymer ?
#
loop_
_entity_poly.entity_id
_entity_poly.type
_entity_poly.pdbx_seq_one_letter_code
_entity_poly.pdbx_strand_id
1 'polypeptide(L)'
;MRASDRNKKIIILGAGIGGLYVAGALGNLGFSIVVYEKKSREELGYPWHDSINKDTFKKAKIEVPKHFVLQKQLLNFFGPSGDGYISQGTRAAKNFDIDRKKFIEHLIVQAEQCATIRFGTKADSLILENDAVVGVYVNGQPQYCDLVIDSSGLFSKYRFQIPHKFLMDDAILPNDYLMAYRAYYKKDRFCLSPSNVYLMPSGFSVLWCKDAPDANLADILISHFESLSQAQIDKALAYLRERNPHITDERVFSVQDAIPVRYPLATIVADGYALIGNAAFMTKPTSGSGIENTLNAAVILADVVKNAANFSARSLWKYAVKVNSAFGAHCYMSYIARANFQNLNRDDLIWLFTSGVLNEHLLALARFDIKNMSDFKIESVIKSLQLAKSKPDFMRSTEDIIKLCIKASLLARRMPRVYNEAAIAKWKAEYDAFARTPAKP
;
A
#
# COMPACT_ATOMS: atom_id res chain seq x y z
N MET A 1 -15.32 14.63 -24.17
CA MET A 1 -14.21 15.55 -23.90
C MET A 1 -14.42 16.80 -24.75
N ARG A 2 -14.39 18.00 -24.18
CA ARG A 2 -14.50 19.26 -24.93
C ARG A 2 -13.23 19.46 -25.77
N ALA A 3 -13.33 20.06 -26.94
CA ALA A 3 -12.17 20.32 -27.83
C ALA A 3 -11.03 21.11 -27.12
N SER A 4 -11.42 21.98 -26.17
CA SER A 4 -10.48 22.76 -25.32
C SER A 4 -9.63 21.92 -24.35
N ASP A 5 -9.98 20.67 -24.11
CA ASP A 5 -9.27 19.82 -23.11
C ASP A 5 -8.11 19.04 -23.71
N ARG A 6 -8.05 18.94 -25.05
CA ARG A 6 -7.05 18.13 -25.78
C ARG A 6 -5.63 18.69 -25.76
N ASN A 7 -5.41 19.91 -25.26
CA ASN A 7 -4.09 20.54 -25.20
C ASN A 7 -3.55 20.76 -23.79
N LYS A 8 -4.27 20.31 -22.74
CA LYS A 8 -3.79 20.47 -21.38
C LYS A 8 -2.58 19.59 -21.13
N LYS A 9 -1.55 20.19 -20.56
CA LYS A 9 -0.28 19.53 -20.23
C LYS A 9 -0.31 19.03 -18.80
N ILE A 10 0.04 17.77 -18.60
CA ILE A 10 0.11 17.14 -17.28
C ILE A 10 1.54 16.61 -17.05
N ILE A 11 2.13 16.95 -15.92
CA ILE A 11 3.41 16.42 -15.49
C ILE A 11 3.15 15.39 -14.40
N ILE A 12 3.78 14.22 -14.53
CA ILE A 12 3.73 13.13 -13.54
C ILE A 12 5.11 12.95 -12.95
N LEU A 13 5.20 12.97 -11.62
CA LEU A 13 6.43 12.78 -10.87
C LEU A 13 6.52 11.34 -10.36
N GLY A 14 7.43 10.56 -10.94
CA GLY A 14 7.64 9.15 -10.62
C GLY A 14 6.92 8.18 -11.56
N ALA A 15 7.67 7.25 -12.14
CA ALA A 15 7.19 6.16 -12.99
C ALA A 15 6.88 4.89 -12.19
N GLY A 16 6.25 5.04 -11.01
CA GLY A 16 5.65 3.92 -10.29
C GLY A 16 4.37 3.43 -10.96
N ILE A 17 3.79 2.34 -10.46
CA ILE A 17 2.57 1.71 -11.02
C ILE A 17 1.44 2.74 -11.22
N GLY A 18 1.20 3.61 -10.23
CA GLY A 18 0.16 4.64 -10.31
C GLY A 18 0.45 5.70 -11.38
N GLY A 19 1.68 6.21 -11.41
CA GLY A 19 2.11 7.23 -12.38
C GLY A 19 2.06 6.71 -13.81
N LEU A 20 2.59 5.52 -14.07
CA LEU A 20 2.57 4.90 -15.40
C LEU A 20 1.13 4.61 -15.88
N TYR A 21 0.30 4.06 -15.00
CA TYR A 21 -1.09 3.80 -15.37
C TYR A 21 -1.84 5.10 -15.73
N VAL A 22 -1.69 6.14 -14.90
CA VAL A 22 -2.34 7.44 -15.17
C VAL A 22 -1.78 8.07 -16.44
N ALA A 23 -0.46 7.95 -16.69
CA ALA A 23 0.16 8.44 -17.91
C ALA A 23 -0.48 7.83 -19.17
N GLY A 24 -0.60 6.50 -19.21
CA GLY A 24 -1.27 5.81 -20.30
C GLY A 24 -2.76 6.16 -20.43
N ALA A 25 -3.48 6.17 -19.29
CA ALA A 25 -4.91 6.43 -19.28
C ALA A 25 -5.27 7.86 -19.75
N LEU A 26 -4.51 8.88 -19.31
CA LEU A 26 -4.74 10.27 -19.69
C LEU A 26 -4.17 10.60 -21.07
N GLY A 27 -3.00 10.04 -21.42
CA GLY A 27 -2.42 10.20 -22.75
C GLY A 27 -3.35 9.68 -23.85
N ASN A 28 -3.95 8.51 -23.67
CA ASN A 28 -4.96 7.94 -24.58
C ASN A 28 -6.24 8.80 -24.68
N LEU A 29 -6.47 9.69 -23.74
CA LEU A 29 -7.55 10.68 -23.80
C LEU A 29 -7.14 11.98 -24.50
N GLY A 30 -5.88 12.12 -24.94
CA GLY A 30 -5.39 13.26 -25.70
C GLY A 30 -4.79 14.38 -24.81
N PHE A 31 -4.48 14.12 -23.53
CA PHE A 31 -3.67 15.03 -22.73
C PHE A 31 -2.20 14.93 -23.14
N SER A 32 -1.47 16.06 -23.08
CA SER A 32 -0.03 16.07 -23.25
C SER A 32 0.66 15.64 -21.95
N ILE A 33 1.25 14.44 -21.91
CA ILE A 33 1.78 13.85 -20.67
C ILE A 33 3.31 13.81 -20.75
N VAL A 34 3.95 14.30 -19.67
CA VAL A 34 5.39 14.12 -19.42
C VAL A 34 5.56 13.48 -18.04
N VAL A 35 6.29 12.35 -17.99
CA VAL A 35 6.65 11.66 -16.75
C VAL A 35 8.12 11.90 -16.46
N TYR A 36 8.47 12.36 -15.26
CA TYR A 36 9.83 12.46 -14.78
C TYR A 36 10.10 11.37 -13.76
N GLU A 37 11.10 10.52 -14.04
CA GLU A 37 11.51 9.42 -13.17
C GLU A 37 13.01 9.52 -12.87
N LYS A 38 13.36 9.50 -11.58
CA LYS A 38 14.77 9.64 -11.14
C LYS A 38 15.64 8.42 -11.45
N LYS A 39 15.04 7.23 -11.55
CA LYS A 39 15.71 5.98 -11.87
C LYS A 39 15.82 5.79 -13.37
N SER A 40 16.79 4.98 -13.80
CA SER A 40 16.81 4.47 -15.16
C SER A 40 15.65 3.49 -15.39
N ARG A 41 15.38 3.14 -16.64
CA ARG A 41 14.33 2.15 -16.99
C ARG A 41 14.61 0.79 -16.36
N GLU A 42 15.88 0.37 -16.38
CA GLU A 42 16.34 -0.94 -15.90
C GLU A 42 16.24 -1.08 -14.39
N GLU A 43 16.36 0.05 -13.66
CA GLU A 43 16.23 0.11 -12.19
C GLU A 43 14.79 0.09 -11.72
N LEU A 44 13.81 0.29 -12.64
CA LEU A 44 12.40 0.25 -12.28
C LEU A 44 11.90 -1.18 -12.09
N GLY A 45 11.03 -1.32 -11.11
CA GLY A 45 10.49 -2.61 -10.72
C GLY A 45 11.49 -3.46 -9.96
N TYR A 46 10.96 -4.12 -8.96
CA TYR A 46 11.74 -5.08 -8.18
C TYR A 46 11.60 -6.47 -8.79
N PRO A 47 12.63 -7.33 -8.70
CA PRO A 47 12.61 -8.67 -9.31
C PRO A 47 11.82 -9.69 -8.50
N TRP A 48 10.75 -9.30 -7.83
CA TRP A 48 9.89 -10.19 -7.05
C TRP A 48 8.45 -10.23 -7.56
N HIS A 49 7.64 -11.05 -6.94
CA HIS A 49 6.23 -11.14 -7.26
C HIS A 49 5.35 -10.57 -6.14
N ASP A 50 4.19 -10.05 -6.53
CA ASP A 50 3.16 -9.53 -5.64
C ASP A 50 1.82 -10.19 -5.94
N SER A 51 1.05 -10.49 -4.89
CA SER A 51 -0.27 -11.08 -5.01
C SER A 51 -1.32 -9.99 -5.16
N ILE A 52 -1.99 -9.93 -6.31
CA ILE A 52 -2.94 -8.88 -6.69
C ILE A 52 -4.28 -9.51 -7.06
N ASN A 53 -5.37 -8.92 -6.56
CA ASN A 53 -6.72 -9.39 -6.85
C ASN A 53 -7.05 -9.21 -8.34
N LYS A 54 -7.59 -10.27 -8.97
CA LYS A 54 -8.01 -10.30 -10.38
C LYS A 54 -8.97 -9.17 -10.75
N ASP A 55 -9.90 -8.82 -9.84
CA ASP A 55 -10.87 -7.75 -10.07
C ASP A 55 -10.20 -6.36 -10.19
N THR A 56 -9.01 -6.17 -9.60
CA THR A 56 -8.25 -4.93 -9.75
C THR A 56 -7.83 -4.72 -11.20
N PHE A 57 -7.30 -5.74 -11.84
CA PHE A 57 -6.93 -5.70 -13.26
C PHE A 57 -8.15 -5.48 -14.16
N LYS A 58 -9.27 -6.19 -13.87
CA LYS A 58 -10.52 -6.01 -14.59
C LYS A 58 -11.03 -4.57 -14.50
N LYS A 59 -11.03 -3.97 -13.31
CA LYS A 59 -11.44 -2.56 -13.11
C LYS A 59 -10.50 -1.59 -13.81
N ALA A 60 -9.21 -1.84 -13.75
CA ALA A 60 -8.19 -1.05 -14.44
C ALA A 60 -8.15 -1.30 -15.96
N LYS A 61 -8.93 -2.25 -16.48
CA LYS A 61 -8.90 -2.68 -17.88
C LYS A 61 -7.50 -3.07 -18.35
N ILE A 62 -6.73 -3.69 -17.45
CA ILE A 62 -5.38 -4.21 -17.76
C ILE A 62 -5.53 -5.68 -18.10
N GLU A 63 -5.13 -6.05 -19.30
CA GLU A 63 -4.92 -7.44 -19.69
C GLU A 63 -3.60 -7.93 -19.11
N VAL A 64 -3.67 -8.98 -18.30
CA VAL A 64 -2.48 -9.58 -17.67
C VAL A 64 -2.01 -10.73 -18.56
N PRO A 65 -0.86 -10.59 -19.23
CA PRO A 65 -0.32 -11.68 -20.02
C PRO A 65 -0.07 -12.93 -19.16
N LYS A 66 -0.39 -14.11 -19.68
CA LYS A 66 -0.28 -15.38 -18.91
C LYS A 66 1.12 -15.61 -18.35
N HIS A 67 2.16 -15.20 -19.07
CA HIS A 67 3.56 -15.37 -18.65
C HIS A 67 4.00 -14.39 -17.53
N PHE A 68 3.15 -13.45 -17.10
CA PHE A 68 3.39 -12.65 -15.89
C PHE A 68 2.87 -13.36 -14.63
N VAL A 69 1.97 -14.33 -14.80
CA VAL A 69 1.31 -15.01 -13.69
C VAL A 69 2.18 -16.19 -13.25
N LEU A 70 2.55 -16.17 -11.99
CA LEU A 70 3.35 -17.23 -11.37
C LEU A 70 2.45 -18.27 -10.71
N GLN A 71 3.01 -19.46 -10.48
CA GLN A 71 2.32 -20.51 -9.75
C GLN A 71 2.05 -20.05 -8.31
N LYS A 72 0.83 -20.30 -7.86
CA LYS A 72 0.40 -19.87 -6.54
C LYS A 72 0.90 -20.83 -5.47
N GLN A 73 1.34 -20.24 -4.36
CA GLN A 73 1.80 -20.95 -3.17
C GLN A 73 0.74 -20.89 -2.06
N LEU A 74 0.70 -21.93 -1.21
CA LEU A 74 -0.04 -21.90 0.05
C LEU A 74 0.55 -20.82 0.96
N LEU A 75 -0.32 -20.10 1.66
CA LEU A 75 0.08 -19.03 2.57
C LEU A 75 -0.24 -19.44 4.01
N ASN A 76 0.81 -19.59 4.81
CA ASN A 76 0.72 -19.94 6.21
C ASN A 76 1.11 -18.75 7.09
N PHE A 77 0.34 -18.50 8.13
CA PHE A 77 0.62 -17.48 9.13
C PHE A 77 0.96 -18.11 10.47
N PHE A 78 2.10 -17.76 11.01
CA PHE A 78 2.61 -18.19 12.32
C PHE A 78 2.53 -17.04 13.32
N GLY A 79 2.24 -17.36 14.56
CA GLY A 79 2.27 -16.41 15.68
C GLY A 79 3.70 -16.11 16.17
N PRO A 80 3.82 -15.30 17.26
CA PRO A 80 5.12 -14.84 17.78
C PRO A 80 6.08 -15.95 18.26
N SER A 81 5.57 -17.11 18.68
CA SER A 81 6.39 -18.25 19.06
C SER A 81 6.91 -19.05 17.85
N GLY A 82 6.25 -18.92 16.70
CA GLY A 82 6.47 -19.77 15.55
C GLY A 82 5.75 -21.12 15.63
N ASP A 83 5.03 -21.39 16.74
CA ASP A 83 4.20 -22.57 16.94
C ASP A 83 2.77 -22.28 16.53
N GLY A 84 2.10 -23.26 15.94
CA GLY A 84 0.74 -23.11 15.42
C GLY A 84 0.69 -22.18 14.20
N TYR A 85 -0.02 -22.59 13.18
CA TYR A 85 -0.18 -21.79 11.97
C TYR A 85 -1.60 -21.86 11.45
N ILE A 86 -1.96 -20.83 10.68
CA ILE A 86 -3.23 -20.73 9.98
C ILE A 86 -2.96 -20.70 8.49
N SER A 87 -3.44 -21.71 7.76
CA SER A 87 -3.30 -21.78 6.32
C SER A 87 -4.44 -21.08 5.59
N GLN A 88 -4.11 -20.26 4.59
CA GLN A 88 -5.08 -19.65 3.68
C GLN A 88 -5.11 -20.41 2.35
N GLY A 89 -5.79 -21.58 2.32
CA GLY A 89 -5.83 -22.43 1.12
C GLY A 89 -6.72 -21.92 0.00
N THR A 90 -7.95 -21.49 0.29
CA THR A 90 -9.00 -21.26 -0.73
C THR A 90 -9.08 -19.84 -1.27
N ARG A 91 -8.65 -18.83 -0.53
CA ARG A 91 -8.66 -17.41 -0.97
C ARG A 91 -7.66 -17.11 -2.05
N ALA A 92 -6.70 -17.95 -2.13
CA ALA A 92 -5.66 -17.95 -3.13
C ALA A 92 -6.20 -17.90 -4.57
N ALA A 93 -7.34 -18.46 -4.90
CA ALA A 93 -7.89 -18.51 -6.26
C ALA A 93 -8.32 -17.15 -6.83
N LYS A 94 -8.57 -16.12 -5.99
CA LYS A 94 -9.04 -14.78 -6.41
C LYS A 94 -7.92 -13.83 -6.82
N ASN A 95 -6.64 -14.19 -6.60
CA ASN A 95 -5.49 -13.34 -6.92
C ASN A 95 -4.62 -13.95 -8.02
N PHE A 96 -3.88 -13.10 -8.71
CA PHE A 96 -2.70 -13.48 -9.46
C PHE A 96 -1.45 -13.15 -8.66
N ASP A 97 -0.46 -14.04 -8.67
CA ASP A 97 0.90 -13.71 -8.27
C ASP A 97 1.63 -13.22 -9.51
N ILE A 98 1.98 -11.94 -9.54
CA ILE A 98 2.45 -11.21 -10.71
C ILE A 98 3.94 -10.90 -10.55
N ASP A 99 4.74 -11.25 -11.56
CA ASP A 99 6.10 -10.75 -11.71
C ASP A 99 6.07 -9.21 -11.82
N ARG A 100 6.55 -8.54 -10.78
CA ARG A 100 6.45 -7.09 -10.66
C ARG A 100 7.30 -6.36 -11.69
N LYS A 101 8.48 -6.89 -12.05
CA LYS A 101 9.35 -6.26 -13.03
C LYS A 101 8.70 -6.29 -14.42
N LYS A 102 8.19 -7.44 -14.82
CA LYS A 102 7.45 -7.58 -16.09
C LYS A 102 6.19 -6.71 -16.11
N PHE A 103 5.49 -6.62 -14.99
CA PHE A 103 4.28 -5.79 -14.91
C PHE A 103 4.60 -4.29 -15.06
N ILE A 104 5.67 -3.80 -14.44
CA ILE A 104 6.10 -2.40 -14.59
C ILE A 104 6.52 -2.14 -16.04
N GLU A 105 7.31 -3.02 -16.64
CA GLU A 105 7.72 -2.89 -18.04
C GLU A 105 6.51 -2.86 -18.99
N HIS A 106 5.51 -3.69 -18.75
CA HIS A 106 4.25 -3.64 -19.50
C HIS A 106 3.56 -2.27 -19.41
N LEU A 107 3.50 -1.68 -18.21
CA LEU A 107 2.92 -0.34 -18.03
C LEU A 107 3.77 0.76 -18.69
N ILE A 108 5.11 0.63 -18.70
CA ILE A 108 6.00 1.55 -19.42
C ILE A 108 5.69 1.53 -20.91
N VAL A 109 5.68 0.35 -21.52
CA VAL A 109 5.39 0.19 -22.95
C VAL A 109 4.03 0.76 -23.32
N GLN A 110 3.01 0.55 -22.49
CA GLN A 110 1.69 1.15 -22.73
C GLN A 110 1.71 2.68 -22.60
N ALA A 111 2.40 3.23 -21.61
CA ALA A 111 2.47 4.67 -21.40
C ALA A 111 3.27 5.37 -22.52
N GLU A 112 4.36 4.78 -23.01
CA GLU A 112 5.21 5.33 -24.08
C GLU A 112 4.45 5.52 -25.41
N GLN A 113 3.33 4.83 -25.61
CA GLN A 113 2.51 5.02 -26.81
C GLN A 113 1.82 6.38 -26.86
N CYS A 114 1.65 7.05 -25.71
CA CYS A 114 0.85 8.29 -25.61
C CYS A 114 1.40 9.30 -24.60
N ALA A 115 2.59 9.06 -24.03
CA ALA A 115 3.25 9.94 -23.06
C ALA A 115 4.76 9.94 -23.29
N THR A 116 5.42 11.03 -22.91
CA THR A 116 6.89 11.10 -22.89
C THR A 116 7.39 10.74 -21.50
N ILE A 117 8.23 9.72 -21.39
CA ILE A 117 8.87 9.34 -20.12
C ILE A 117 10.34 9.76 -20.14
N ARG A 118 10.75 10.53 -19.14
CA ARG A 118 12.12 11.01 -18.93
C ARG A 118 12.74 10.24 -17.77
N PHE A 119 13.39 9.13 -18.07
CA PHE A 119 14.15 8.33 -17.09
C PHE A 119 15.44 9.05 -16.69
N GLY A 120 16.01 8.71 -15.53
CA GLY A 120 17.21 9.35 -14.98
C GLY A 120 17.04 10.84 -14.67
N THR A 121 15.78 11.33 -14.64
CA THR A 121 15.48 12.75 -14.50
C THR A 121 14.57 12.99 -13.30
N LYS A 122 15.07 13.76 -12.32
CA LYS A 122 14.33 14.12 -11.11
C LYS A 122 13.86 15.57 -11.20
N ALA A 123 12.61 15.84 -10.87
CA ALA A 123 12.19 17.22 -10.66
C ALA A 123 12.80 17.79 -9.37
N ASP A 124 13.21 19.05 -9.42
CA ASP A 124 13.89 19.73 -8.32
C ASP A 124 12.87 20.23 -7.28
N SER A 125 11.84 20.93 -7.74
CA SER A 125 10.77 21.50 -6.90
C SER A 125 9.52 21.76 -7.73
N LEU A 126 8.44 22.17 -7.05
CA LEU A 126 7.23 22.71 -7.70
C LEU A 126 7.45 24.18 -8.10
N ILE A 127 6.68 24.63 -9.10
CA ILE A 127 6.50 26.05 -9.42
C ILE A 127 5.12 26.44 -8.87
N LEU A 128 5.11 27.46 -8.01
CA LEU A 128 3.88 27.97 -7.38
C LEU A 128 3.61 29.40 -7.86
N GLU A 129 2.40 29.67 -8.33
CA GLU A 129 1.90 30.99 -8.65
C GLU A 129 0.53 31.19 -7.99
N ASN A 130 0.36 32.22 -7.19
CA ASN A 130 -0.91 32.51 -6.46
C ASN A 130 -1.42 31.29 -5.68
N ASP A 131 -0.52 30.56 -4.97
CA ASP A 131 -0.81 29.33 -4.24
C ASP A 131 -1.25 28.13 -5.08
N ALA A 132 -1.23 28.22 -6.41
CA ALA A 132 -1.48 27.10 -7.30
C ALA A 132 -0.18 26.51 -7.84
N VAL A 133 -0.15 25.20 -8.02
CA VAL A 133 0.95 24.51 -8.70
C VAL A 133 0.75 24.68 -10.20
N VAL A 134 1.72 25.32 -10.87
CA VAL A 134 1.69 25.60 -12.31
C VAL A 134 2.78 24.87 -13.08
N GLY A 135 3.59 24.05 -12.40
CA GLY A 135 4.68 23.30 -13.04
C GLY A 135 5.70 22.78 -12.05
N VAL A 136 6.85 22.41 -12.58
CA VAL A 136 8.01 21.93 -11.82
C VAL A 136 9.30 22.49 -12.38
N TYR A 137 10.34 22.63 -11.56
CA TYR A 137 11.71 22.82 -12.02
C TYR A 137 12.36 21.47 -12.30
N VAL A 138 13.07 21.38 -13.42
CA VAL A 138 13.86 20.21 -13.80
C VAL A 138 15.21 20.68 -14.27
N ASN A 139 16.29 20.27 -13.60
CA ASN A 139 17.65 20.76 -13.85
C ASN A 139 17.73 22.31 -13.85
N GLY A 140 17.03 22.93 -12.90
CA GLY A 140 16.94 24.39 -12.75
C GLY A 140 16.08 25.09 -13.82
N GLN A 141 15.52 24.38 -14.80
CA GLN A 141 14.68 24.96 -15.86
C GLN A 141 13.19 24.76 -15.56
N PRO A 142 12.36 25.81 -15.73
CA PRO A 142 10.93 25.72 -15.48
C PRO A 142 10.22 24.88 -16.55
N GLN A 143 9.35 23.99 -16.11
CA GLN A 143 8.48 23.18 -16.93
C GLN A 143 7.03 23.42 -16.50
N TYR A 144 6.34 24.31 -17.21
CA TYR A 144 4.96 24.65 -16.91
C TYR A 144 3.97 23.59 -17.38
N CYS A 145 2.88 23.43 -16.63
CA CYS A 145 1.79 22.50 -16.94
C CYS A 145 0.47 22.94 -16.24
N ASP A 146 -0.63 22.32 -16.61
CA ASP A 146 -1.94 22.58 -16.00
C ASP A 146 -2.18 21.73 -14.73
N LEU A 147 -1.52 20.57 -14.61
CA LEU A 147 -1.65 19.67 -13.47
C LEU A 147 -0.34 18.92 -13.23
N VAL A 148 0.09 18.85 -11.97
CA VAL A 148 1.15 17.96 -11.49
C VAL A 148 0.52 16.79 -10.73
N ILE A 149 0.86 15.55 -11.12
CA ILE A 149 0.45 14.34 -10.40
C ILE A 149 1.68 13.75 -9.73
N ASP A 150 1.71 13.76 -8.40
CA ASP A 150 2.82 13.24 -7.63
C ASP A 150 2.62 11.75 -7.30
N SER A 151 3.39 10.92 -7.97
CA SER A 151 3.55 9.48 -7.79
C SER A 151 4.97 9.13 -7.31
N SER A 152 5.70 10.08 -6.70
CA SER A 152 7.13 9.95 -6.38
C SER A 152 7.45 9.07 -5.16
N GLY A 153 6.43 8.51 -4.52
CA GLY A 153 6.57 7.53 -3.43
C GLY A 153 6.50 8.14 -2.03
N LEU A 154 6.77 7.31 -1.02
CA LEU A 154 6.58 7.62 0.39
C LEU A 154 7.27 8.93 0.82
N PHE A 155 8.50 9.10 0.42
CA PHE A 155 9.33 10.26 0.78
C PHE A 155 9.22 11.40 -0.24
N SER A 156 8.03 11.59 -0.82
CA SER A 156 7.78 12.76 -1.67
C SER A 156 8.08 14.05 -0.93
N LYS A 157 8.99 14.86 -1.48
CA LYS A 157 9.30 16.19 -0.97
C LYS A 157 8.35 17.28 -1.50
N TYR A 158 7.57 16.96 -2.53
CA TYR A 158 6.75 17.94 -3.23
C TYR A 158 5.51 18.30 -2.43
N ARG A 159 4.89 17.35 -1.73
CA ARG A 159 3.70 17.64 -0.91
C ARG A 159 3.96 18.66 0.21
N PHE A 160 5.21 18.75 0.71
CA PHE A 160 5.60 19.74 1.72
C PHE A 160 5.79 21.15 1.16
N GLN A 161 5.76 21.32 -0.17
CA GLN A 161 5.81 22.61 -0.85
C GLN A 161 4.39 23.16 -1.11
N ILE A 162 3.36 22.33 -0.93
CA ILE A 162 1.97 22.72 -1.12
C ILE A 162 1.55 23.70 -0.01
N PRO A 163 0.87 24.82 -0.33
CA PRO A 163 0.42 25.78 0.66
C PRO A 163 -0.44 25.14 1.75
N HIS A 164 -0.20 25.55 3.00
CA HIS A 164 -0.83 24.97 4.21
C HIS A 164 -2.38 24.99 4.17
N LYS A 165 -2.99 25.94 3.45
CA LYS A 165 -4.45 25.97 3.28
C LYS A 165 -5.04 24.69 2.70
N PHE A 166 -4.25 23.90 1.95
CA PHE A 166 -4.69 22.62 1.40
C PHE A 166 -4.52 21.44 2.35
N LEU A 167 -3.92 21.67 3.54
CA LEU A 167 -3.81 20.69 4.63
C LEU A 167 -3.13 19.36 4.23
N MET A 168 -2.11 19.44 3.38
CA MET A 168 -1.42 18.28 2.80
C MET A 168 -0.04 18.00 3.41
N ASP A 169 0.37 18.76 4.38
CA ASP A 169 1.70 18.87 4.97
C ASP A 169 1.98 17.91 6.13
N ASP A 170 1.36 16.75 6.12
CA ASP A 170 1.54 15.77 7.19
C ASP A 170 2.99 15.25 7.25
N ALA A 171 3.62 15.42 8.40
CA ALA A 171 4.93 14.85 8.68
C ALA A 171 4.88 13.32 8.65
N ILE A 172 5.99 12.71 8.24
CA ILE A 172 6.18 11.27 8.31
C ILE A 172 6.77 10.95 9.68
N LEU A 173 6.06 10.13 10.46
CA LEU A 173 6.50 9.68 11.77
C LEU A 173 7.17 8.30 11.66
N PRO A 174 8.06 7.91 12.61
CA PRO A 174 8.74 6.62 12.58
C PRO A 174 7.80 5.41 12.45
N ASN A 175 6.61 5.46 13.06
CA ASN A 175 5.61 4.38 13.00
C ASN A 175 4.69 4.42 11.77
N ASP A 176 4.92 5.36 10.86
CA ASP A 176 4.14 5.51 9.62
C ASP A 176 4.61 4.52 8.53
N TYR A 177 5.78 3.91 8.71
CA TYR A 177 6.35 2.94 7.77
C TYR A 177 7.13 1.84 8.48
N LEU A 178 7.29 0.73 7.80
CA LEU A 178 8.20 -0.34 8.17
C LEU A 178 9.43 -0.25 7.28
N MET A 179 10.62 -0.33 7.87
CA MET A 179 11.83 -0.65 7.13
C MET A 179 11.79 -2.13 6.79
N ALA A 180 11.95 -2.43 5.52
CA ALA A 180 11.91 -3.79 4.99
C ALA A 180 13.24 -4.12 4.30
N TYR A 181 13.90 -5.17 4.75
CA TYR A 181 14.97 -5.84 4.02
C TYR A 181 14.33 -7.00 3.26
N ARG A 182 14.49 -7.03 1.93
CA ARG A 182 14.05 -8.13 1.09
C ARG A 182 15.23 -8.67 0.29
N ALA A 183 15.37 -9.99 0.27
CA ALA A 183 16.52 -10.64 -0.35
C ALA A 183 16.15 -12.00 -0.95
N TYR A 184 16.93 -12.39 -1.97
CA TYR A 184 16.93 -13.73 -2.51
C TYR A 184 18.17 -14.47 -2.06
N TYR A 185 17.96 -15.70 -1.54
CA TYR A 185 18.99 -16.64 -1.16
C TYR A 185 18.85 -17.93 -1.97
N LYS A 186 19.97 -18.56 -2.33
CA LYS A 186 19.93 -19.88 -2.96
C LYS A 186 19.38 -20.93 -1.97
N LYS A 187 18.74 -21.94 -2.52
CA LYS A 187 18.37 -23.16 -1.81
C LYS A 187 19.39 -24.23 -2.13
N ASP A 188 19.69 -25.09 -1.15
CA ASP A 188 20.61 -26.24 -1.30
C ASP A 188 20.00 -27.39 -2.11
N ARG A 189 18.66 -27.39 -2.21
CA ARG A 189 17.88 -28.37 -2.96
C ARG A 189 16.61 -27.73 -3.52
N PHE A 190 16.17 -28.22 -4.66
CA PHE A 190 14.86 -27.86 -5.18
C PHE A 190 13.76 -28.40 -4.25
N CYS A 191 12.97 -27.53 -3.74
CA CYS A 191 11.73 -27.83 -3.01
C CYS A 191 10.73 -26.68 -3.21
N LEU A 192 9.50 -27.00 -3.51
CA LEU A 192 8.42 -26.01 -3.46
C LEU A 192 8.03 -25.81 -2.00
N SER A 193 8.15 -24.58 -1.53
CA SER A 193 7.86 -24.22 -0.15
C SER A 193 6.58 -23.39 -0.06
N PRO A 194 5.72 -23.61 0.94
CA PRO A 194 4.62 -22.69 1.20
C PRO A 194 5.18 -21.31 1.56
N SER A 195 4.40 -20.28 1.31
CA SER A 195 4.71 -18.93 1.78
C SER A 195 4.46 -18.87 3.28
N ASN A 196 5.51 -18.86 4.08
CA ASN A 196 5.44 -18.79 5.53
C ASN A 196 5.63 -17.34 6.01
N VAL A 197 4.64 -16.81 6.70
CA VAL A 197 4.62 -15.46 7.27
C VAL A 197 4.61 -15.59 8.80
N TYR A 198 5.61 -15.04 9.44
CA TYR A 198 5.76 -15.02 10.90
C TYR A 198 5.39 -13.63 11.40
N LEU A 199 4.37 -13.53 12.25
CA LEU A 199 3.87 -12.28 12.80
C LEU A 199 4.52 -12.01 14.16
N MET A 200 5.19 -10.86 14.28
CA MET A 200 5.83 -10.35 15.49
C MET A 200 6.84 -11.33 16.15
N PRO A 201 7.65 -12.08 15.39
CA PRO A 201 8.60 -13.00 15.98
C PRO A 201 9.81 -12.24 16.55
N SER A 202 10.24 -12.56 17.75
CA SER A 202 11.51 -12.12 18.35
C SER A 202 11.82 -10.61 18.27
N GLY A 203 10.77 -9.77 18.28
CA GLY A 203 10.88 -8.29 18.21
C GLY A 203 10.75 -7.71 16.81
N PHE A 204 10.63 -8.52 15.77
CA PHE A 204 10.33 -8.05 14.41
C PHE A 204 8.83 -7.87 14.19
N SER A 205 8.45 -7.01 13.23
CA SER A 205 7.04 -6.84 12.88
C SER A 205 6.52 -7.99 12.06
N VAL A 206 7.19 -8.31 10.95
CA VAL A 206 6.86 -9.43 10.08
C VAL A 206 8.15 -10.00 9.49
N LEU A 207 8.28 -11.31 9.51
CA LEU A 207 9.23 -12.05 8.71
C LEU A 207 8.46 -12.94 7.75
N TRP A 208 8.95 -13.11 6.53
CA TRP A 208 8.43 -14.16 5.67
C TRP A 208 9.53 -14.89 4.91
N CYS A 209 9.21 -16.13 4.50
CA CYS A 209 9.97 -16.92 3.56
C CYS A 209 9.00 -17.56 2.58
N LYS A 210 9.27 -17.43 1.29
CA LYS A 210 8.51 -18.06 0.19
C LYS A 210 9.44 -18.35 -0.97
N ASP A 211 8.96 -19.08 -1.99
CA ASP A 211 9.71 -19.22 -3.22
C ASP A 211 9.77 -17.90 -4.00
N ALA A 212 10.91 -17.57 -4.57
CA ALA A 212 11.04 -16.50 -5.54
C ALA A 212 10.40 -16.92 -6.88
N PRO A 213 10.30 -16.02 -7.89
CA PRO A 213 9.89 -16.41 -9.26
C PRO A 213 10.74 -17.54 -9.84
N ASP A 214 12.04 -17.57 -9.57
CA ASP A 214 12.90 -18.76 -9.73
C ASP A 214 12.80 -19.61 -8.46
N ALA A 215 12.19 -20.78 -8.56
CA ALA A 215 11.94 -21.67 -7.43
C ALA A 215 13.22 -22.27 -6.79
N ASN A 216 14.40 -22.09 -7.40
CA ASN A 216 15.68 -22.41 -6.78
C ASN A 216 16.13 -21.36 -5.75
N LEU A 217 15.40 -20.24 -5.68
CA LEU A 217 15.65 -19.15 -4.77
C LEU A 217 14.55 -19.03 -3.72
N ALA A 218 14.95 -18.71 -2.50
CA ALA A 218 14.05 -18.28 -1.43
C ALA A 218 13.94 -16.74 -1.42
N ASP A 219 12.71 -16.23 -1.41
CA ASP A 219 12.38 -14.82 -1.23
C ASP A 219 12.10 -14.56 0.25
N ILE A 220 12.96 -13.79 0.87
CA ILE A 220 12.92 -13.46 2.29
C ILE A 220 12.57 -11.98 2.46
N LEU A 221 11.66 -11.69 3.40
CA LEU A 221 11.42 -10.34 3.89
C LEU A 221 11.60 -10.30 5.41
N ILE A 222 12.32 -9.27 5.85
CA ILE A 222 12.51 -8.91 7.26
C ILE A 222 11.99 -7.49 7.42
N SER A 223 11.08 -7.23 8.35
CA SER A 223 10.56 -5.89 8.57
C SER A 223 10.56 -5.47 10.04
N HIS A 224 10.89 -4.19 10.26
CA HIS A 224 10.94 -3.55 11.57
C HIS A 224 10.48 -2.09 11.48
N PHE A 225 10.00 -1.51 12.59
CA PHE A 225 9.67 -0.08 12.62
C PHE A 225 10.90 0.84 12.69
N GLU A 226 12.01 0.31 13.16
CA GLU A 226 13.29 1.00 13.19
C GLU A 226 14.15 0.59 11.99
N SER A 227 15.26 1.28 11.79
CA SER A 227 16.26 0.89 10.78
C SER A 227 16.80 -0.51 11.08
N LEU A 228 16.99 -1.32 10.04
CA LEU A 228 17.53 -2.67 10.16
C LEU A 228 19.06 -2.60 10.07
N SER A 229 19.73 -2.84 11.19
CA SER A 229 21.17 -3.07 11.23
C SER A 229 21.52 -4.47 10.71
N GLN A 230 22.79 -4.68 10.32
CA GLN A 230 23.25 -6.01 9.88
C GLN A 230 23.02 -7.07 10.95
N ALA A 231 23.27 -6.77 12.21
CA ALA A 231 23.05 -7.71 13.34
C ALA A 231 21.56 -8.12 13.47
N GLN A 232 20.63 -7.19 13.24
CA GLN A 232 19.19 -7.51 13.23
C GLN A 232 18.83 -8.39 12.02
N ILE A 233 19.40 -8.10 10.85
CA ILE A 233 19.21 -8.93 9.65
C ILE A 233 19.73 -10.35 9.90
N ASP A 234 20.93 -10.50 10.45
CA ASP A 234 21.53 -11.80 10.73
C ASP A 234 20.72 -12.60 11.76
N LYS A 235 20.21 -11.94 12.80
CA LYS A 235 19.31 -12.56 13.80
C LYS A 235 18.01 -13.06 13.14
N ALA A 236 17.43 -12.28 12.25
CA ALA A 236 16.20 -12.67 11.55
C ALA A 236 16.45 -13.81 10.55
N LEU A 237 17.60 -13.79 9.86
CA LEU A 237 18.01 -14.86 8.95
C LEU A 237 18.23 -16.17 9.70
N ALA A 238 18.91 -16.13 10.87
CA ALA A 238 19.07 -17.31 11.71
C ALA A 238 17.72 -17.91 12.11
N TYR A 239 16.77 -17.09 12.56
CA TYR A 239 15.41 -17.52 12.88
C TYR A 239 14.68 -18.16 11.68
N LEU A 240 14.80 -17.56 10.48
CA LEU A 240 14.17 -18.09 9.27
C LEU A 240 14.82 -19.40 8.80
N ARG A 241 16.14 -19.52 8.86
CA ARG A 241 16.88 -20.73 8.47
C ARG A 241 16.60 -21.91 9.37
N GLU A 242 16.51 -21.69 10.68
CA GLU A 242 16.11 -22.74 11.62
C GLU A 242 14.79 -23.40 11.20
N ARG A 243 13.86 -22.63 10.65
CA ARG A 243 12.51 -23.08 10.23
C ARG A 243 12.40 -23.43 8.75
N ASN A 244 13.39 -23.05 7.97
CA ASN A 244 13.49 -23.27 6.53
C ASN A 244 14.93 -23.69 6.19
N PRO A 245 15.36 -24.89 6.59
CA PRO A 245 16.78 -25.32 6.56
C PRO A 245 17.38 -25.45 5.16
N HIS A 246 16.55 -25.39 4.13
CA HIS A 246 17.00 -25.39 2.74
C HIS A 246 17.58 -24.05 2.25
N ILE A 247 17.52 -22.99 3.06
CA ILE A 247 18.03 -21.66 2.71
C ILE A 247 19.52 -21.58 3.04
N THR A 248 20.34 -21.40 2.01
CA THR A 248 21.79 -21.25 2.15
C THR A 248 22.23 -19.86 2.60
N ASP A 249 23.53 -19.65 2.80
CA ASP A 249 24.11 -18.32 3.06
C ASP A 249 24.33 -17.49 1.79
N GLU A 250 24.20 -18.12 0.60
CA GLU A 250 24.48 -17.45 -0.66
C GLU A 250 23.33 -16.51 -1.07
N ARG A 251 23.58 -15.22 -0.88
CA ARG A 251 22.66 -14.14 -1.25
C ARG A 251 22.85 -13.74 -2.70
N VAL A 252 21.77 -13.77 -3.48
CA VAL A 252 21.76 -13.40 -4.90
C VAL A 252 21.35 -11.94 -5.09
N PHE A 253 20.40 -11.46 -4.30
CA PHE A 253 19.85 -10.11 -4.39
C PHE A 253 19.43 -9.61 -3.02
N SER A 254 19.56 -8.31 -2.79
CA SER A 254 18.94 -7.65 -1.62
C SER A 254 18.64 -6.19 -1.88
N VAL A 255 17.63 -5.69 -1.16
CA VAL A 255 17.28 -4.27 -1.11
C VAL A 255 16.70 -3.95 0.26
N GLN A 256 16.95 -2.73 0.73
CA GLN A 256 16.21 -2.14 1.84
C GLN A 256 15.33 -1.02 1.30
N ASP A 257 14.06 -1.00 1.72
CA ASP A 257 13.11 0.06 1.36
C ASP A 257 12.06 0.22 2.45
N ALA A 258 11.35 1.33 2.43
CA ALA A 258 10.30 1.64 3.39
C ALA A 258 8.92 1.29 2.82
N ILE A 259 8.13 0.57 3.62
CA ILE A 259 6.74 0.22 3.30
C ILE A 259 5.81 1.08 4.15
N PRO A 260 5.01 1.99 3.56
CA PRO A 260 4.08 2.79 4.34
C PRO A 260 3.00 1.91 4.97
N VAL A 261 2.74 2.14 6.25
CA VAL A 261 1.73 1.41 7.03
C VAL A 261 0.85 2.33 7.88
N ARG A 262 0.88 3.64 7.59
CA ARG A 262 -0.06 4.60 8.20
C ARG A 262 -1.39 4.63 7.42
N TYR A 263 -2.36 5.37 7.97
CA TYR A 263 -3.61 5.69 7.29
C TYR A 263 -3.38 6.66 6.12
N PRO A 264 -4.25 6.63 5.08
CA PRO A 264 -4.17 7.55 3.97
C PRO A 264 -4.26 9.01 4.39
N LEU A 265 -3.61 9.91 3.63
CA LEU A 265 -3.74 11.34 3.85
C LEU A 265 -5.21 11.77 3.75
N ALA A 266 -5.62 12.67 4.63
CA ALA A 266 -6.97 13.25 4.63
C ALA A 266 -7.23 14.09 3.36
N THR A 267 -6.21 14.82 2.91
CA THR A 267 -6.25 15.63 1.69
C THR A 267 -5.16 15.18 0.73
N ILE A 268 -5.52 14.99 -0.53
CA ILE A 268 -4.65 14.48 -1.59
C ILE A 268 -4.72 15.31 -2.87
N VAL A 269 -5.32 16.52 -2.80
CA VAL A 269 -5.45 17.46 -3.91
C VAL A 269 -5.23 18.89 -3.46
N ALA A 270 -4.65 19.70 -4.36
CA ALA A 270 -4.52 21.15 -4.25
C ALA A 270 -4.79 21.77 -5.62
N ASP A 271 -4.73 23.09 -5.72
CA ASP A 271 -4.84 23.77 -7.02
C ASP A 271 -3.66 23.38 -7.91
N GLY A 272 -3.93 22.74 -9.05
CA GLY A 272 -2.93 22.22 -9.99
C GLY A 272 -2.14 21.00 -9.49
N TYR A 273 -2.60 20.30 -8.45
CA TYR A 273 -1.83 19.18 -7.87
C TYR A 273 -2.68 18.05 -7.33
N ALA A 274 -2.21 16.80 -7.55
CA ALA A 274 -2.83 15.59 -6.98
C ALA A 274 -1.77 14.55 -6.59
N LEU A 275 -2.01 13.86 -5.46
CA LEU A 275 -1.18 12.76 -4.95
C LEU A 275 -1.75 11.41 -5.34
N ILE A 276 -0.85 10.43 -5.60
CA ILE A 276 -1.25 9.03 -5.83
C ILE A 276 -0.22 8.04 -5.26
N GLY A 277 -0.69 6.86 -4.91
CA GLY A 277 0.17 5.75 -4.44
C GLY A 277 0.78 6.02 -3.07
N ASN A 278 2.06 5.63 -2.89
CA ASN A 278 2.73 5.79 -1.60
C ASN A 278 2.94 7.26 -1.20
N ALA A 279 2.93 8.20 -2.14
CA ALA A 279 2.98 9.63 -1.84
C ALA A 279 1.73 10.09 -1.06
N ALA A 280 0.61 9.40 -1.23
CA ALA A 280 -0.65 9.62 -0.51
C ALA A 280 -0.95 8.55 0.56
N PHE A 281 0.02 7.70 0.92
CA PHE A 281 -0.13 6.58 1.86
C PHE A 281 -1.29 5.62 1.51
N MET A 282 -1.40 5.24 0.23
CA MET A 282 -2.48 4.37 -0.24
C MET A 282 -2.21 2.88 -0.03
N THR A 283 -1.26 2.54 0.83
CA THR A 283 -0.96 1.16 1.23
C THR A 283 -1.92 0.71 2.32
N LYS A 284 -2.31 -0.56 2.30
CA LYS A 284 -3.14 -1.15 3.36
C LYS A 284 -2.28 -1.39 4.62
N PRO A 285 -2.57 -0.75 5.75
CA PRO A 285 -1.70 -0.78 6.93
C PRO A 285 -1.46 -2.16 7.53
N THR A 286 -2.42 -3.08 7.43
CA THR A 286 -2.33 -4.44 8.00
C THR A 286 -1.51 -5.43 7.17
N SER A 287 -1.21 -5.13 5.90
CA SER A 287 -0.53 -6.07 5.00
C SER A 287 0.63 -5.47 4.21
N GLY A 288 0.82 -4.15 4.26
CA GLY A 288 1.81 -3.47 3.42
C GLY A 288 1.49 -3.51 1.91
N SER A 289 0.30 -3.99 1.52
CA SER A 289 -0.11 -4.12 0.13
C SER A 289 -0.68 -2.80 -0.40
N GLY A 290 -0.05 -2.23 -1.45
CA GLY A 290 -0.41 -0.92 -2.00
C GLY A 290 -0.84 -0.91 -3.47
N ILE A 291 -0.51 -1.96 -4.24
CA ILE A 291 -0.72 -1.98 -5.70
C ILE A 291 -2.21 -1.88 -6.06
N GLU A 292 -3.06 -2.66 -5.39
CA GLU A 292 -4.51 -2.65 -5.64
C GLU A 292 -5.14 -1.27 -5.40
N ASN A 293 -4.80 -0.66 -4.26
CA ASN A 293 -5.30 0.66 -3.91
C ASN A 293 -4.78 1.73 -4.86
N THR A 294 -3.50 1.64 -5.24
CA THR A 294 -2.88 2.56 -6.20
C THR A 294 -3.54 2.47 -7.57
N LEU A 295 -3.78 1.27 -8.11
CA LEU A 295 -4.49 1.09 -9.38
C LEU A 295 -5.94 1.57 -9.30
N ASN A 296 -6.66 1.28 -8.22
CA ASN A 296 -8.01 1.80 -8.01
C ASN A 296 -8.02 3.34 -7.96
N ALA A 297 -7.06 3.95 -7.25
CA ALA A 297 -6.92 5.41 -7.21
C ALA A 297 -6.58 5.99 -8.58
N ALA A 298 -5.72 5.31 -9.36
CA ALA A 298 -5.34 5.73 -10.70
C ALA A 298 -6.54 5.75 -11.66
N VAL A 299 -7.38 4.72 -11.62
CA VAL A 299 -8.65 4.68 -12.38
C VAL A 299 -9.56 5.85 -12.00
N ILE A 300 -9.70 6.09 -10.67
CA ILE A 300 -10.55 7.19 -10.16
C ILE A 300 -9.97 8.54 -10.57
N LEU A 301 -8.65 8.75 -10.47
CA LEU A 301 -7.98 9.99 -10.83
C LEU A 301 -8.16 10.30 -12.31
N ALA A 302 -7.91 9.32 -13.19
CA ALA A 302 -8.09 9.46 -14.63
C ALA A 302 -9.54 9.84 -15.00
N ASP A 303 -10.56 9.22 -14.35
CA ASP A 303 -11.96 9.55 -14.54
C ASP A 303 -12.27 10.98 -14.08
N VAL A 304 -11.75 11.42 -12.93
CA VAL A 304 -11.98 12.77 -12.40
C VAL A 304 -11.30 13.81 -13.28
N VAL A 305 -10.03 13.62 -13.66
CA VAL A 305 -9.28 14.56 -14.52
C VAL A 305 -9.94 14.70 -15.88
N LYS A 306 -10.37 13.58 -16.48
CA LYS A 306 -11.11 13.59 -17.76
C LYS A 306 -12.35 14.48 -17.73
N ASN A 307 -13.06 14.53 -16.60
CA ASN A 307 -14.35 15.22 -16.45
C ASN A 307 -14.23 16.57 -15.73
N ALA A 308 -13.02 16.98 -15.33
CA ALA A 308 -12.80 18.22 -14.61
C ALA A 308 -12.83 19.44 -15.57
N ALA A 309 -13.53 20.49 -15.18
CA ALA A 309 -13.55 21.75 -15.94
C ALA A 309 -12.19 22.48 -15.84
N ASN A 310 -11.54 22.38 -14.69
CA ASN A 310 -10.20 22.88 -14.40
C ASN A 310 -9.56 21.97 -13.34
N PHE A 311 -8.31 22.24 -12.96
CA PHE A 311 -7.59 21.45 -11.97
C PHE A 311 -7.44 22.14 -10.62
N SER A 312 -8.43 22.96 -10.22
CA SER A 312 -8.49 23.49 -8.86
C SER A 312 -8.76 22.38 -7.84
N ALA A 313 -8.38 22.60 -6.60
CA ALA A 313 -8.67 21.68 -5.49
C ALA A 313 -10.17 21.35 -5.40
N ARG A 314 -11.03 22.34 -5.62
CA ARG A 314 -12.50 22.17 -5.69
C ARG A 314 -12.91 21.18 -6.78
N SER A 315 -12.36 21.28 -7.97
CA SER A 315 -12.68 20.39 -9.10
C SER A 315 -12.12 18.98 -8.89
N LEU A 316 -10.93 18.88 -8.29
CA LEU A 316 -10.26 17.62 -8.00
C LEU A 316 -10.76 16.94 -6.72
N TRP A 317 -11.51 17.64 -5.84
CA TRP A 317 -11.96 17.09 -4.56
C TRP A 317 -12.75 15.79 -4.70
N LYS A 318 -13.47 15.63 -5.78
CA LYS A 318 -14.20 14.41 -6.11
C LYS A 318 -13.28 13.17 -6.18
N TYR A 319 -12.00 13.34 -6.53
CA TYR A 319 -11.01 12.28 -6.47
C TYR A 319 -10.75 11.85 -5.02
N ALA A 320 -10.48 12.78 -4.12
CA ALA A 320 -10.26 12.49 -2.70
C ALA A 320 -11.47 11.78 -2.07
N VAL A 321 -12.69 12.27 -2.34
CA VAL A 321 -13.94 11.65 -1.84
C VAL A 321 -14.12 10.23 -2.37
N LYS A 322 -13.91 10.00 -3.68
CA LYS A 322 -14.04 8.68 -4.28
C LYS A 322 -12.99 7.70 -3.74
N VAL A 323 -11.73 8.13 -3.56
CA VAL A 323 -10.65 7.32 -2.97
C VAL A 323 -10.99 6.95 -1.54
N ASN A 324 -11.43 7.92 -0.72
CA ASN A 324 -11.83 7.65 0.66
C ASN A 324 -12.99 6.64 0.74
N SER A 325 -13.98 6.75 -0.16
CA SER A 325 -15.12 5.83 -0.23
C SER A 325 -14.72 4.44 -0.73
N ALA A 326 -13.79 4.35 -1.68
CA ALA A 326 -13.39 3.09 -2.29
C ALA A 326 -12.54 2.23 -1.36
N PHE A 327 -11.59 2.83 -0.65
CA PHE A 327 -10.67 2.12 0.24
C PHE A 327 -10.10 2.96 1.39
N GLY A 328 -10.10 4.30 1.33
CA GLY A 328 -9.47 5.15 2.35
C GLY A 328 -10.03 4.92 3.74
N ALA A 329 -11.35 4.90 3.90
CA ALA A 329 -11.99 4.62 5.19
C ALA A 329 -11.67 3.21 5.72
N HIS A 330 -11.48 2.24 4.82
CA HIS A 330 -11.07 0.89 5.15
C HIS A 330 -9.59 0.85 5.60
N CYS A 331 -8.70 1.56 4.92
CA CYS A 331 -7.30 1.68 5.32
C CYS A 331 -7.16 2.38 6.67
N TYR A 332 -7.99 3.40 6.94
CA TYR A 332 -8.00 4.09 8.24
C TYR A 332 -8.39 3.13 9.37
N MET A 333 -9.47 2.37 9.20
CA MET A 333 -9.86 1.31 10.13
C MET A 333 -8.77 0.25 10.30
N SER A 334 -8.13 -0.17 9.21
CA SER A 334 -7.00 -1.12 9.21
C SER A 334 -5.80 -0.60 10.00
N TYR A 335 -5.53 0.70 9.93
CA TYR A 335 -4.48 1.34 10.72
C TYR A 335 -4.77 1.24 12.23
N ILE A 336 -5.99 1.59 12.65
CA ILE A 336 -6.41 1.50 14.05
C ILE A 336 -6.33 0.05 14.56
N ALA A 337 -6.78 -0.91 13.76
CA ALA A 337 -6.68 -2.33 14.11
C ALA A 337 -5.22 -2.76 14.29
N ARG A 338 -4.33 -2.41 13.34
CA ARG A 338 -2.90 -2.74 13.41
C ARG A 338 -2.24 -2.15 14.64
N ALA A 339 -2.44 -0.85 14.87
CA ALA A 339 -1.83 -0.14 15.99
C ALA A 339 -2.23 -0.75 17.34
N ASN A 340 -3.50 -1.14 17.49
CA ASN A 340 -3.97 -1.78 18.71
C ASN A 340 -3.51 -3.23 18.85
N PHE A 341 -3.49 -3.98 17.74
CA PHE A 341 -3.03 -5.38 17.75
C PHE A 341 -1.55 -5.50 18.16
N GLN A 342 -0.71 -4.53 17.78
CA GLN A 342 0.69 -4.48 18.17
C GLN A 342 0.92 -4.24 19.67
N ASN A 343 -0.08 -3.68 20.36
CA ASN A 343 -0.03 -3.42 21.80
C ASN A 343 -0.60 -4.58 22.64
N LEU A 344 -1.08 -5.65 21.99
CA LEU A 344 -1.50 -6.84 22.73
C LEU A 344 -0.31 -7.50 23.39
N ASN A 345 -0.57 -8.10 24.56
CA ASN A 345 0.42 -8.89 25.29
C ASN A 345 0.92 -10.04 24.40
N ARG A 346 2.23 -10.33 24.45
CA ARG A 346 2.86 -11.40 23.69
C ARG A 346 2.21 -12.77 23.98
N ASP A 347 1.91 -13.06 25.24
CA ASP A 347 1.31 -14.33 25.64
C ASP A 347 -0.12 -14.49 25.11
N ASP A 348 -0.86 -13.38 25.00
CA ASP A 348 -2.18 -13.36 24.37
C ASP A 348 -2.10 -13.59 22.87
N LEU A 349 -1.09 -13.05 22.21
CA LEU A 349 -0.84 -13.32 20.80
C LEU A 349 -0.46 -14.78 20.55
N ILE A 350 0.42 -15.35 21.38
CA ILE A 350 0.78 -16.79 21.30
C ILE A 350 -0.48 -17.63 21.47
N TRP A 351 -1.24 -17.36 22.55
CA TRP A 351 -2.48 -18.08 22.83
C TRP A 351 -3.48 -17.97 21.66
N LEU A 352 -3.61 -16.80 21.04
CA LEU A 352 -4.51 -16.59 19.91
C LEU A 352 -4.20 -17.55 18.74
N PHE A 353 -2.93 -17.80 18.46
CA PHE A 353 -2.49 -18.71 17.39
C PHE A 353 -2.54 -20.18 17.78
N THR A 354 -2.38 -20.53 19.07
CA THR A 354 -2.27 -21.92 19.54
C THR A 354 -3.61 -22.49 20.04
N SER A 355 -4.57 -21.65 20.46
CA SER A 355 -5.86 -22.07 21.04
C SER A 355 -6.92 -22.50 20.00
N GLY A 356 -6.70 -22.20 18.71
CA GLY A 356 -7.73 -22.38 17.68
C GLY A 356 -8.78 -21.27 17.62
N VAL A 357 -8.67 -20.24 18.45
CA VAL A 357 -9.52 -19.03 18.39
C VAL A 357 -9.32 -18.32 17.05
N LEU A 358 -8.07 -18.09 16.66
CA LEU A 358 -7.76 -17.52 15.37
C LEU A 358 -7.78 -18.62 14.30
N ASN A 359 -8.69 -18.51 13.37
CA ASN A 359 -8.78 -19.38 12.19
C ASN A 359 -8.69 -18.54 10.90
N GLU A 360 -8.75 -19.19 9.72
CA GLU A 360 -8.62 -18.50 8.44
C GLU A 360 -9.66 -17.38 8.24
N HIS A 361 -10.90 -17.56 8.76
CA HIS A 361 -11.97 -16.58 8.63
C HIS A 361 -11.73 -15.36 9.53
N LEU A 362 -11.33 -15.58 10.79
CA LEU A 362 -11.01 -14.49 11.71
C LEU A 362 -9.73 -13.77 11.31
N LEU A 363 -8.71 -14.50 10.83
CA LEU A 363 -7.51 -13.86 10.29
C LEU A 363 -7.84 -12.96 9.10
N ALA A 364 -8.72 -13.40 8.24
CA ALA A 364 -9.16 -12.61 7.10
C ALA A 364 -10.02 -11.40 7.52
N LEU A 365 -10.81 -11.51 8.59
CA LEU A 365 -11.48 -10.37 9.22
C LEU A 365 -10.48 -9.40 9.79
N ALA A 366 -9.53 -9.85 10.59
CA ALA A 366 -8.50 -9.03 11.22
C ALA A 366 -7.64 -8.27 10.18
N ARG A 367 -7.43 -8.89 9.02
CA ARG A 367 -6.74 -8.27 7.88
C ARG A 367 -7.66 -7.44 7.00
N PHE A 368 -8.95 -7.40 7.30
CA PHE A 368 -9.96 -6.73 6.47
C PHE A 368 -9.93 -7.16 4.99
N ASP A 369 -9.70 -8.46 4.75
CA ASP A 369 -9.64 -9.05 3.41
C ASP A 369 -11.01 -9.55 2.90
N ILE A 370 -12.06 -9.42 3.72
CA ILE A 370 -13.42 -9.86 3.38
C ILE A 370 -14.10 -8.77 2.55
N LYS A 371 -14.40 -9.09 1.30
CA LYS A 371 -15.17 -8.22 0.40
C LYS A 371 -16.67 -8.55 0.39
N ASN A 372 -17.05 -9.78 0.68
CA ASN A 372 -18.43 -10.24 0.65
C ASN A 372 -18.79 -11.03 1.90
N MET A 373 -19.98 -10.77 2.47
CA MET A 373 -20.52 -11.52 3.62
C MET A 373 -20.74 -13.01 3.32
N SER A 374 -20.92 -13.38 2.04
CA SER A 374 -21.02 -14.78 1.60
C SER A 374 -19.76 -15.62 1.83
N ASP A 375 -18.59 -14.96 1.96
CA ASP A 375 -17.33 -15.63 2.25
C ASP A 375 -17.16 -15.93 3.75
N PHE A 376 -18.18 -15.61 4.56
CA PHE A 376 -18.13 -15.63 6.01
C PHE A 376 -18.87 -16.86 6.56
N LYS A 377 -18.14 -17.77 7.22
CA LYS A 377 -18.74 -18.90 7.94
C LYS A 377 -19.06 -18.49 9.38
N ILE A 378 -20.30 -18.13 9.65
CA ILE A 378 -20.79 -17.73 10.98
C ILE A 378 -20.43 -18.77 12.05
N GLU A 379 -20.53 -20.05 11.74
CA GLU A 379 -20.20 -21.16 12.65
C GLU A 379 -18.73 -21.09 13.15
N SER A 380 -17.79 -20.75 12.26
CA SER A 380 -16.37 -20.57 12.63
C SER A 380 -16.17 -19.44 13.63
N VAL A 381 -16.94 -18.35 13.49
CA VAL A 381 -16.88 -17.22 14.41
C VAL A 381 -17.49 -17.58 15.75
N ILE A 382 -18.63 -18.26 15.77
CA ILE A 382 -19.27 -18.71 17.01
C ILE A 382 -18.32 -19.62 17.78
N LYS A 383 -17.69 -20.59 17.12
CA LYS A 383 -16.70 -21.49 17.73
C LYS A 383 -15.54 -20.71 18.34
N SER A 384 -15.00 -19.73 17.60
CA SER A 384 -13.91 -18.87 18.09
C SER A 384 -14.32 -18.05 19.31
N LEU A 385 -15.53 -17.48 19.31
CA LEU A 385 -16.07 -16.73 20.45
C LEU A 385 -16.28 -17.63 21.67
N GLN A 386 -16.72 -18.89 21.48
CA GLN A 386 -16.84 -19.86 22.57
C GLN A 386 -15.48 -20.19 23.20
N LEU A 387 -14.46 -20.41 22.39
CA LEU A 387 -13.07 -20.65 22.85
C LEU A 387 -12.50 -19.42 23.57
N ALA A 388 -12.77 -18.23 23.07
CA ALA A 388 -12.30 -16.97 23.63
C ALA A 388 -12.86 -16.66 25.03
N LYS A 389 -14.02 -17.25 25.42
CA LYS A 389 -14.60 -17.11 26.78
C LYS A 389 -13.64 -17.54 27.90
N SER A 390 -12.66 -18.39 27.61
CA SER A 390 -11.60 -18.78 28.57
C SER A 390 -10.64 -17.65 28.95
N LYS A 391 -10.62 -16.53 28.18
CA LYS A 391 -9.80 -15.34 28.46
C LYS A 391 -10.65 -14.06 28.43
N PRO A 392 -11.38 -13.73 29.50
CA PRO A 392 -12.32 -12.59 29.54
C PRO A 392 -11.65 -11.23 29.29
N ASP A 393 -10.41 -11.04 29.77
CA ASP A 393 -9.69 -9.79 29.57
C ASP A 393 -9.29 -9.57 28.13
N PHE A 394 -8.84 -10.62 27.45
CA PHE A 394 -8.57 -10.61 26.01
C PHE A 394 -9.85 -10.32 25.21
N MET A 395 -10.98 -10.87 25.61
CA MET A 395 -12.28 -10.60 24.99
C MET A 395 -12.64 -9.12 25.09
N ARG A 396 -12.51 -8.51 26.28
CA ARG A 396 -12.76 -7.08 26.50
C ARG A 396 -11.85 -6.21 25.63
N SER A 397 -10.55 -6.49 25.64
CA SER A 397 -9.58 -5.77 24.77
C SER A 397 -9.95 -5.87 23.30
N THR A 398 -10.35 -7.04 22.84
CA THR A 398 -10.79 -7.26 21.44
C THR A 398 -12.06 -6.49 21.10
N GLU A 399 -13.06 -6.48 21.99
CA GLU A 399 -14.29 -5.68 21.82
C GLU A 399 -13.98 -4.19 21.71
N ASP A 400 -13.07 -3.68 22.53
CA ASP A 400 -12.70 -2.28 22.50
C ASP A 400 -11.95 -1.92 21.21
N ILE A 401 -11.08 -2.80 20.71
CA ILE A 401 -10.45 -2.64 19.38
C ILE A 401 -11.53 -2.60 18.28
N ILE A 402 -12.51 -3.48 18.31
CA ILE A 402 -13.62 -3.50 17.34
C ILE A 402 -14.40 -2.18 17.40
N LYS A 403 -14.75 -1.70 18.59
CA LYS A 403 -15.44 -0.42 18.79
C LYS A 403 -14.63 0.76 18.21
N LEU A 404 -13.30 0.78 18.45
CA LEU A 404 -12.41 1.78 17.87
C LEU A 404 -12.37 1.69 16.33
N CYS A 405 -12.30 0.49 15.77
CA CYS A 405 -12.35 0.29 14.32
C CYS A 405 -13.66 0.79 13.69
N ILE A 406 -14.80 0.55 14.34
CA ILE A 406 -16.10 1.06 13.89
C ILE A 406 -16.12 2.58 13.94
N LYS A 407 -15.68 3.19 15.06
CA LYS A 407 -15.58 4.66 15.19
C LYS A 407 -14.68 5.25 14.11
N ALA A 408 -13.52 4.64 13.86
CA ALA A 408 -12.60 5.04 12.80
C ALA A 408 -13.27 5.04 11.42
N SER A 409 -13.97 3.95 11.08
CA SER A 409 -14.68 3.83 9.80
C SER A 409 -15.77 4.90 9.65
N LEU A 410 -16.55 5.16 10.72
CA LEU A 410 -17.59 6.19 10.71
C LEU A 410 -16.99 7.59 10.56
N LEU A 411 -15.91 7.88 11.28
CA LEU A 411 -15.22 9.18 11.19
C LEU A 411 -14.64 9.41 9.79
N ALA A 412 -13.95 8.43 9.22
CA ALA A 412 -13.42 8.54 7.86
C ALA A 412 -14.54 8.78 6.82
N ARG A 413 -15.70 8.13 6.99
CA ARG A 413 -16.87 8.30 6.09
C ARG A 413 -17.58 9.65 6.23
N ARG A 414 -17.28 10.43 7.28
CA ARG A 414 -17.79 11.81 7.45
C ARG A 414 -17.04 12.85 6.61
N MET A 415 -16.03 12.43 5.84
CA MET A 415 -15.31 13.30 4.92
C MET A 415 -16.29 14.19 4.12
N PRO A 416 -16.08 15.53 4.07
CA PRO A 416 -16.95 16.44 3.34
C PRO A 416 -17.02 16.05 1.86
N ARG A 417 -18.22 15.85 1.33
CA ARG A 417 -18.42 15.45 -0.07
C ARG A 417 -18.22 16.60 -1.04
N VAL A 418 -18.47 17.83 -0.57
CA VAL A 418 -18.27 19.07 -1.32
C VAL A 418 -17.06 19.79 -0.76
N TYR A 419 -16.24 20.36 -1.63
CA TYR A 419 -15.07 21.12 -1.20
C TYR A 419 -15.50 22.36 -0.41
N ASN A 420 -15.09 22.38 0.85
CA ASN A 420 -15.24 23.50 1.77
C ASN A 420 -14.09 23.47 2.76
N GLU A 421 -13.22 24.47 2.70
CA GLU A 421 -11.97 24.51 3.48
C GLU A 421 -12.19 24.38 4.98
N ALA A 422 -13.15 25.11 5.52
CA ALA A 422 -13.45 25.06 6.96
C ALA A 422 -13.99 23.70 7.40
N ALA A 423 -14.89 23.08 6.62
CA ALA A 423 -15.44 21.77 6.91
C ALA A 423 -14.35 20.67 6.79
N ILE A 424 -13.47 20.78 5.79
CA ILE A 424 -12.34 19.86 5.60
C ILE A 424 -11.35 20.00 6.76
N ALA A 425 -10.99 21.22 7.14
CA ALA A 425 -10.07 21.46 8.26
C ALA A 425 -10.61 20.86 9.57
N LYS A 426 -11.90 21.09 9.87
CA LYS A 426 -12.55 20.54 11.06
C LYS A 426 -12.53 19.01 11.02
N TRP A 427 -12.95 18.39 9.92
CA TRP A 427 -12.96 16.93 9.80
C TRP A 427 -11.55 16.34 9.87
N LYS A 428 -10.55 16.96 9.19
CA LYS A 428 -9.16 16.52 9.24
C LYS A 428 -8.59 16.55 10.65
N ALA A 429 -8.88 17.60 11.42
CA ALA A 429 -8.43 17.71 12.81
C ALA A 429 -8.96 16.54 13.67
N GLU A 430 -10.25 16.19 13.53
CA GLU A 430 -10.85 15.04 14.22
C GLU A 430 -10.23 13.71 13.73
N TYR A 431 -10.02 13.57 12.42
CA TYR A 431 -9.45 12.40 11.77
C TYR A 431 -8.01 12.14 12.27
N ASP A 432 -7.15 13.15 12.26
CA ASP A 432 -5.76 13.00 12.69
C ASP A 432 -5.64 12.81 14.21
N ALA A 433 -6.43 13.53 15.00
CA ALA A 433 -6.46 13.40 16.46
C ALA A 433 -6.86 11.98 16.88
N PHE A 434 -7.89 11.40 16.24
CA PHE A 434 -8.32 10.03 16.54
C PHE A 434 -7.24 8.99 16.20
N ALA A 435 -6.55 9.15 15.06
CA ALA A 435 -5.48 8.23 14.65
C ALA A 435 -4.26 8.28 15.60
N ARG A 436 -3.99 9.44 16.20
CA ARG A 436 -2.84 9.68 17.10
C ARG A 436 -3.16 9.41 18.56
N THR A 437 -4.42 9.13 18.91
CA THR A 437 -4.80 8.78 20.28
C THR A 437 -4.18 7.41 20.59
N PRO A 438 -3.28 7.30 21.58
CA PRO A 438 -2.73 6.02 21.96
C PRO A 438 -3.86 5.09 22.37
N ALA A 439 -3.80 3.85 21.93
CA ALA A 439 -4.64 2.81 22.49
C ALA A 439 -4.40 2.81 24.01
N LYS A 440 -5.45 2.87 24.80
CA LYS A 440 -5.30 2.66 26.25
C LYS A 440 -4.70 1.27 26.45
N PRO A 441 -3.66 1.14 27.31
CA PRO A 441 -3.04 -0.13 27.60
C PRO A 441 -4.05 -1.16 28.14
#